data_9268682cb6006163d4e83eae5a0b4068
#
_entry.id   9268682cb6006163d4e83eae5a0b4068
#
_cell.length_a   1.000
_cell.length_b   1.000
_cell.length_c   1.000
_cell.angle_alpha   90.00
_cell.angle_beta   90.00
_cell.angle_gamma   90.00
#
_symmetry.space_group_name_H-M   'P 1'
#
loop_
_entity.id
_entity.type
_entity.pdbx_description
1 polymer ?
#
loop_
_entity_poly.entity_id
_entity_poly.type
_entity_poly.pdbx_seq_one_letter_code
_entity_poly.pdbx_strand_id
1 'polypeptide(L)'
;MEPFSHLIQHMRLNVEVYHNAQVCGNWVINKEQTSFTSFHMVTKGECQLDVPSQLHAILKEGDLVIFPKELNHTLSPVATRTGEQQHLSYAQCQDPHSTGLLCAKVEFQHVGIQGIIQALPNVFVIKAAESDEWLSAMMSLIISESYQTDTGSNAIIGRLAELLFIYALRAYLYTRSDHVGMLALYAHPKLRRVISAIHQQPEHDWTLETLAKHCAMSRTALANSFRQISGSTVIEYLTWWRMQIAWSQIKAGEAISSVAESVGYRSEAAFSRAFKKAFTISPGKARQSE
;
A
#
# COMPACT_ATOMS: atom_id res chain seq x y z
N MET A 1 -11.51 -7.34 15.75
CA MET A 1 -10.72 -6.27 15.09
C MET A 1 -11.21 -6.19 13.64
N GLU A 2 -11.21 -5.03 13.04
CA GLU A 2 -11.69 -4.81 11.68
C GLU A 2 -10.68 -5.42 10.67
N PRO A 3 -11.11 -6.06 9.56
CA PRO A 3 -10.22 -6.79 8.65
C PRO A 3 -9.07 -5.97 8.06
N PHE A 4 -9.30 -4.69 7.76
CA PHE A 4 -8.26 -3.81 7.22
C PHE A 4 -7.14 -3.54 8.23
N SER A 5 -7.50 -3.42 9.53
CA SER A 5 -6.50 -3.29 10.60
C SER A 5 -5.60 -4.52 10.71
N HIS A 6 -6.16 -5.73 10.54
CA HIS A 6 -5.35 -6.95 10.48
C HIS A 6 -4.41 -6.95 9.27
N LEU A 7 -4.91 -6.54 8.10
CA LEU A 7 -4.07 -6.43 6.91
C LEU A 7 -2.86 -5.51 7.16
N ILE A 8 -3.11 -4.30 7.67
CA ILE A 8 -2.04 -3.32 7.94
C ILE A 8 -1.00 -3.86 8.91
N GLN A 9 -1.42 -4.53 10.00
CA GLN A 9 -0.50 -5.12 10.98
C GLN A 9 0.46 -6.14 10.35
N HIS A 10 0.01 -6.84 9.30
CA HIS A 10 0.83 -7.82 8.59
C HIS A 10 1.53 -7.26 7.35
N MET A 11 1.22 -6.03 6.92
CA MET A 11 1.82 -5.44 5.71
C MET A 11 3.33 -5.20 5.83
N ARG A 12 3.86 -4.89 7.02
CA ARG A 12 5.27 -4.58 7.25
C ARG A 12 5.88 -3.83 6.06
N LEU A 13 5.40 -2.63 5.83
CA LEU A 13 5.93 -1.75 4.79
C LEU A 13 7.07 -0.89 5.35
N ASN A 14 7.97 -0.49 4.47
CA ASN A 14 9.00 0.50 4.73
C ASN A 14 8.88 1.59 3.67
N VAL A 15 8.90 2.83 4.07
CA VAL A 15 8.85 3.97 3.15
C VAL A 15 10.15 4.73 3.19
N GLU A 16 10.80 4.80 2.03
CA GLU A 16 12.00 5.59 1.79
C GLU A 16 11.61 6.90 1.09
N VAL A 17 11.73 8.01 1.80
CA VAL A 17 11.56 9.34 1.21
C VAL A 17 12.87 9.74 0.53
N TYR A 18 12.86 9.75 -0.80
CA TYR A 18 14.06 10.09 -1.59
C TYR A 18 14.06 11.53 -2.10
N HIS A 19 12.95 12.24 -1.99
CA HIS A 19 12.86 13.66 -2.30
C HIS A 19 11.85 14.33 -1.37
N ASN A 20 12.29 15.40 -0.70
CA ASN A 20 11.48 16.26 0.14
C ASN A 20 12.05 17.67 0.08
N ALA A 21 11.67 18.41 -0.96
CA ALA A 21 12.25 19.70 -1.26
C ALA A 21 11.30 20.57 -2.11
N GLN A 22 11.64 21.84 -2.24
CA GLN A 22 11.03 22.75 -3.19
C GLN A 22 11.86 22.78 -4.48
N VAL A 23 11.19 22.70 -5.63
CA VAL A 23 11.82 22.73 -6.95
C VAL A 23 11.52 24.06 -7.61
N CYS A 24 12.55 24.72 -8.13
CA CYS A 24 12.51 26.04 -8.74
C CYS A 24 13.07 26.00 -10.17
N GLY A 25 12.83 27.04 -10.94
CA GLY A 25 13.31 27.18 -12.32
C GLY A 25 12.51 26.31 -13.31
N ASN A 26 13.07 26.06 -14.48
CA ASN A 26 12.48 25.21 -15.51
C ASN A 26 12.84 23.75 -15.24
N TRP A 27 12.12 23.15 -14.30
CA TRP A 27 12.43 21.82 -13.79
C TRP A 27 11.61 20.72 -14.47
N VAL A 28 12.21 19.55 -14.60
CA VAL A 28 11.56 18.33 -15.05
C VAL A 28 12.09 17.16 -14.24
N ILE A 29 11.19 16.41 -13.64
CA ILE A 29 11.51 15.15 -12.93
C ILE A 29 10.95 14.01 -13.77
N ASN A 30 11.84 13.24 -14.38
CA ASN A 30 11.50 12.03 -15.12
C ASN A 30 11.70 10.81 -14.21
N LYS A 31 10.73 9.93 -14.23
CA LYS A 31 10.79 8.64 -13.55
C LYS A 31 10.63 7.51 -14.54
N GLU A 32 11.54 6.57 -14.48
CA GLU A 32 11.49 5.35 -15.29
C GLU A 32 10.67 4.29 -14.56
N GLN A 33 10.11 3.38 -15.34
CA GLN A 33 9.36 2.25 -14.82
C GLN A 33 10.25 1.35 -13.95
N THR A 34 9.76 1.03 -12.76
CA THR A 34 10.40 0.09 -11.84
C THR A 34 9.39 -0.91 -11.29
N SER A 35 9.87 -1.88 -10.50
CA SER A 35 9.00 -2.84 -9.82
C SER A 35 8.47 -2.34 -8.46
N PHE A 36 8.88 -1.15 -8.03
CA PHE A 36 8.52 -0.60 -6.74
C PHE A 36 7.16 0.10 -6.78
N THR A 37 6.55 0.22 -5.62
CA THR A 37 5.43 1.15 -5.39
C THR A 37 6.01 2.50 -5.02
N SER A 38 5.45 3.58 -5.56
CA SER A 38 5.86 4.93 -5.22
C SER A 38 4.68 5.87 -5.07
N PHE A 39 4.92 7.02 -4.49
CA PHE A 39 3.96 8.11 -4.47
C PHE A 39 4.64 9.47 -4.50
N HIS A 40 3.90 10.46 -4.99
CA HIS A 40 4.30 11.87 -4.96
C HIS A 40 3.18 12.70 -4.36
N MET A 41 3.53 13.63 -3.49
CA MET A 41 2.63 14.61 -2.89
C MET A 41 3.10 16.01 -3.24
N VAL A 42 2.20 16.85 -3.71
CA VAL A 42 2.47 18.27 -3.88
C VAL A 42 2.29 18.96 -2.53
N THR A 43 3.38 19.43 -1.95
CA THR A 43 3.38 20.06 -0.62
C THR A 43 3.27 21.58 -0.68
N LYS A 44 3.48 22.18 -1.88
CA LYS A 44 3.32 23.61 -2.15
C LYS A 44 3.10 23.84 -3.64
N GLY A 45 2.18 24.72 -3.99
CA GLY A 45 1.94 25.13 -5.39
C GLY A 45 1.27 24.05 -6.22
N GLU A 46 1.70 23.91 -7.48
CA GLU A 46 1.12 22.96 -8.43
C GLU A 46 2.16 22.45 -9.43
N CYS A 47 1.87 21.29 -10.02
CA CYS A 47 2.67 20.73 -11.11
C CYS A 47 1.80 19.93 -12.09
N GLN A 48 2.33 19.76 -13.28
CA GLN A 48 1.78 18.88 -14.29
C GLN A 48 2.35 17.47 -14.09
N LEU A 49 1.47 16.48 -14.06
CA LEU A 49 1.81 15.05 -14.12
C LEU A 49 1.45 14.53 -15.50
N ASP A 50 2.38 13.88 -16.15
CA ASP A 50 2.16 13.14 -17.40
C ASP A 50 2.58 11.68 -17.25
N VAL A 51 1.61 10.78 -17.38
CA VAL A 51 1.80 9.33 -17.44
C VAL A 51 1.39 8.88 -18.85
N PRO A 52 2.32 8.56 -19.73
CA PRO A 52 2.03 8.28 -21.13
C PRO A 52 0.90 7.28 -21.31
N SER A 53 -0.09 7.63 -22.14
CA SER A 53 -1.27 6.82 -22.47
C SER A 53 -2.20 6.47 -21.29
N GLN A 54 -2.01 7.00 -20.09
CA GLN A 54 -2.82 6.67 -18.92
C GLN A 54 -3.41 7.89 -18.22
N LEU A 55 -2.60 8.90 -17.92
CA LEU A 55 -3.06 10.06 -17.13
C LEU A 55 -2.29 11.31 -17.50
N HIS A 56 -3.01 12.40 -17.78
CA HIS A 56 -2.48 13.74 -17.83
C HIS A 56 -3.27 14.61 -16.85
N ALA A 57 -2.63 15.17 -15.84
CA ALA A 57 -3.31 15.89 -14.79
C ALA A 57 -2.48 17.04 -14.21
N ILE A 58 -3.15 18.07 -13.73
CA ILE A 58 -2.56 19.06 -12.86
C ILE A 58 -2.78 18.62 -11.42
N LEU A 59 -1.68 18.47 -10.69
CA LEU A 59 -1.67 18.21 -9.26
C LEU A 59 -1.50 19.54 -8.54
N LYS A 60 -2.32 19.78 -7.54
CA LYS A 60 -2.31 20.97 -6.69
C LYS A 60 -1.81 20.64 -5.30
N GLU A 61 -1.52 21.67 -4.53
CA GLU A 61 -1.12 21.54 -3.14
C GLU A 61 -2.08 20.62 -2.36
N GLY A 62 -1.52 19.64 -1.69
CA GLY A 62 -2.23 18.59 -0.98
C GLY A 62 -2.61 17.37 -1.84
N ASP A 63 -2.52 17.43 -3.17
CA ASP A 63 -2.81 16.27 -4.00
C ASP A 63 -1.73 15.20 -3.85
N LEU A 64 -2.17 13.94 -3.78
CA LEU A 64 -1.33 12.77 -3.65
C LEU A 64 -1.56 11.83 -4.84
N VAL A 65 -0.51 11.52 -5.59
CA VAL A 65 -0.55 10.49 -6.65
C VAL A 65 0.22 9.26 -6.20
N ILE A 66 -0.36 8.09 -6.45
CA ILE A 66 0.20 6.80 -6.08
C ILE A 66 0.34 5.94 -7.32
N PHE A 67 1.52 5.32 -7.44
CA PHE A 67 1.87 4.32 -8.44
C PHE A 67 2.08 2.98 -7.73
N PRO A 68 1.08 2.09 -7.70
CA PRO A 68 1.24 0.73 -7.15
C PRO A 68 2.35 -0.06 -7.83
N LYS A 69 2.60 0.27 -9.11
CA LYS A 69 3.79 -0.11 -9.86
C LYS A 69 4.31 1.16 -10.50
N GLU A 70 5.57 1.46 -10.26
CA GLU A 70 6.19 2.64 -10.87
C GLU A 70 6.10 2.57 -12.38
N LEU A 71 5.48 3.57 -12.97
CA LEU A 71 5.35 3.74 -14.41
C LEU A 71 6.27 4.87 -14.89
N ASN A 72 6.60 4.86 -16.18
CA ASN A 72 7.19 6.04 -16.78
C ASN A 72 6.27 7.24 -16.58
N HIS A 73 6.76 8.28 -15.95
CA HIS A 73 6.01 9.51 -15.78
C HIS A 73 6.92 10.71 -15.61
N THR A 74 6.34 11.87 -15.87
CA THR A 74 7.04 13.16 -15.78
C THR A 74 6.26 14.10 -14.88
N LEU A 75 6.97 14.77 -13.96
CA LEU A 75 6.49 15.92 -13.23
C LEU A 75 7.19 17.16 -13.74
N SER A 76 6.44 18.23 -14.01
CA SER A 76 6.96 19.49 -14.55
C SER A 76 6.13 20.69 -14.09
N PRO A 77 6.61 21.93 -14.19
CA PRO A 77 5.79 23.11 -13.93
C PRO A 77 4.59 23.18 -14.85
N VAL A 78 3.47 23.71 -14.36
CA VAL A 78 2.25 23.94 -15.19
C VAL A 78 2.52 25.01 -16.27
N ALA A 79 3.29 26.04 -15.93
CA ALA A 79 3.69 27.08 -16.85
C ALA A 79 5.21 27.02 -17.10
N THR A 80 5.62 27.38 -18.30
CA THR A 80 7.05 27.50 -18.63
C THR A 80 7.75 28.43 -17.63
N ARG A 81 8.82 27.95 -17.05
CA ARG A 81 9.65 28.69 -16.09
C ARG A 81 10.98 29.05 -16.73
N THR A 82 11.61 30.08 -16.22
CA THR A 82 12.96 30.49 -16.59
C THR A 82 13.94 30.13 -15.48
N GLY A 83 15.21 29.98 -15.82
CA GLY A 83 16.28 29.64 -14.87
C GLY A 83 16.56 28.14 -14.80
N GLU A 84 17.68 27.81 -14.23
CA GLU A 84 18.12 26.43 -14.03
C GLU A 84 17.30 25.72 -12.96
N GLN A 85 17.12 24.42 -13.12
CA GLN A 85 16.48 23.58 -12.12
C GLN A 85 17.29 23.57 -10.84
N GLN A 86 16.64 23.87 -9.72
CA GLN A 86 17.22 23.81 -8.38
C GLN A 86 16.30 23.06 -7.42
N HIS A 87 16.91 22.27 -6.57
CA HIS A 87 16.22 21.56 -5.48
C HIS A 87 16.70 22.20 -4.16
N LEU A 88 15.82 22.91 -3.50
CA LEU A 88 16.11 23.66 -2.30
C LEU A 88 15.31 23.11 -1.10
N SER A 89 15.92 23.11 0.08
CA SER A 89 15.18 22.80 1.29
C SER A 89 14.07 23.83 1.56
N TYR A 90 13.08 23.46 2.34
CA TYR A 90 11.97 24.37 2.68
C TYR A 90 12.44 25.66 3.33
N ALA A 91 13.51 25.60 4.12
CA ALA A 91 14.09 26.76 4.79
C ALA A 91 14.87 27.68 3.83
N GLN A 92 15.42 27.15 2.75
CA GLN A 92 16.28 27.89 1.81
C GLN A 92 15.51 28.51 0.64
N CYS A 93 14.37 27.91 0.26
CA CYS A 93 13.63 28.37 -0.90
C CYS A 93 12.75 29.58 -0.57
N GLN A 94 13.05 30.70 -1.20
CA GLN A 94 12.29 31.95 -1.10
C GLN A 94 11.43 32.23 -2.36
N ASP A 95 11.51 31.39 -3.40
CA ASP A 95 10.72 31.57 -4.62
C ASP A 95 9.23 31.28 -4.34
N PRO A 96 8.35 32.29 -4.46
CA PRO A 96 6.91 32.12 -4.25
C PRO A 96 6.28 31.18 -5.28
N HIS A 97 6.94 30.98 -6.42
CA HIS A 97 6.47 30.12 -7.49
C HIS A 97 7.09 28.72 -7.48
N SER A 98 7.88 28.39 -6.46
CA SER A 98 8.43 27.05 -6.28
C SER A 98 7.32 26.00 -6.13
N THR A 99 7.61 24.78 -6.56
CA THR A 99 6.75 23.63 -6.30
C THR A 99 7.37 22.76 -5.23
N GLY A 100 6.68 22.55 -4.12
CA GLY A 100 7.09 21.61 -3.09
C GLY A 100 6.67 20.20 -3.44
N LEU A 101 7.58 19.24 -3.36
CA LEU A 101 7.35 17.84 -3.65
C LEU A 101 7.90 16.94 -2.56
N LEU A 102 7.08 16.02 -2.09
CA LEU A 102 7.49 14.84 -1.32
C LEU A 102 7.35 13.62 -2.22
N CYS A 103 8.45 12.92 -2.46
CA CYS A 103 8.45 11.69 -3.26
C CYS A 103 9.03 10.55 -2.44
N ALA A 104 8.32 9.43 -2.44
CA ALA A 104 8.70 8.28 -1.65
C ALA A 104 8.50 6.97 -2.41
N LYS A 105 9.33 5.99 -2.06
CA LYS A 105 9.27 4.61 -2.50
C LYS A 105 8.74 3.76 -1.35
N VAL A 106 7.86 2.83 -1.66
CA VAL A 106 7.27 1.91 -0.70
C VAL A 106 7.78 0.50 -1.00
N GLU A 107 8.42 -0.09 -0.02
CA GLU A 107 8.87 -1.47 -0.05
C GLU A 107 8.02 -2.32 0.89
N PHE A 108 7.54 -3.42 0.38
CA PHE A 108 6.81 -4.41 1.18
C PHE A 108 7.77 -5.53 1.54
N GLN A 109 8.00 -5.73 2.84
CA GLN A 109 8.84 -6.82 3.33
C GLN A 109 8.20 -8.20 3.08
N HIS A 110 7.02 -8.22 2.50
CA HIS A 110 6.16 -9.38 2.35
C HIS A 110 5.78 -9.60 0.88
N VAL A 111 6.31 -10.66 0.28
CA VAL A 111 6.03 -11.04 -1.14
C VAL A 111 4.53 -11.26 -1.37
N GLY A 112 3.78 -11.74 -0.38
CA GLY A 112 2.36 -12.01 -0.50
C GLY A 112 1.46 -10.76 -0.64
N ILE A 113 1.92 -9.60 -0.17
CA ILE A 113 1.18 -8.34 -0.30
C ILE A 113 1.23 -7.79 -1.72
N GLN A 114 2.24 -8.17 -2.49
CA GLN A 114 2.33 -7.78 -3.91
C GLN A 114 1.06 -8.13 -4.69
N GLY A 115 0.40 -9.26 -4.39
CA GLY A 115 -0.88 -9.62 -5.01
C GLY A 115 -2.02 -8.63 -4.74
N ILE A 116 -2.03 -8.02 -3.54
CA ILE A 116 -3.00 -6.98 -3.18
C ILE A 116 -2.68 -5.68 -3.92
N ILE A 117 -1.42 -5.28 -3.90
CA ILE A 117 -0.96 -4.05 -4.56
C ILE A 117 -1.12 -4.15 -6.08
N GLN A 118 -0.91 -5.33 -6.66
CA GLN A 118 -1.11 -5.57 -8.09
C GLN A 118 -2.58 -5.47 -8.54
N ALA A 119 -3.53 -5.61 -7.62
CA ALA A 119 -4.95 -5.41 -7.89
C ALA A 119 -5.38 -3.93 -7.88
N LEU A 120 -4.50 -3.02 -7.44
CA LEU A 120 -4.73 -1.59 -7.57
C LEU A 120 -4.58 -1.12 -9.03
N PRO A 121 -5.22 -0.02 -9.42
CA PRO A 121 -4.98 0.58 -10.72
C PRO A 121 -3.51 0.98 -10.87
N ASN A 122 -3.05 1.09 -12.10
CA ASN A 122 -1.65 1.43 -12.38
C ASN A 122 -1.22 2.77 -11.77
N VAL A 123 -2.15 3.72 -11.72
CA VAL A 123 -1.98 5.04 -11.10
C VAL A 123 -3.33 5.51 -10.55
N PHE A 124 -3.34 6.16 -9.41
CA PHE A 124 -4.52 6.88 -8.91
C PHE A 124 -4.12 8.12 -8.13
N VAL A 125 -5.01 9.10 -8.17
CA VAL A 125 -4.83 10.39 -7.50
C VAL A 125 -5.88 10.53 -6.41
N ILE A 126 -5.43 10.99 -5.24
CA ILE A 126 -6.28 11.46 -4.16
C ILE A 126 -6.20 12.97 -4.17
N LYS A 127 -7.30 13.62 -4.47
CA LYS A 127 -7.40 15.08 -4.50
C LYS A 127 -7.59 15.62 -3.09
N ALA A 128 -6.83 16.64 -2.72
CA ALA A 128 -6.99 17.31 -1.44
C ALA A 128 -8.42 17.83 -1.23
N ALA A 129 -9.03 18.39 -2.28
CA ALA A 129 -10.39 18.92 -2.24
C ALA A 129 -11.49 17.85 -2.05
N GLU A 130 -11.19 16.58 -2.31
CA GLU A 130 -12.12 15.45 -2.20
C GLU A 130 -11.82 14.55 -1.00
N SER A 131 -10.75 14.86 -0.26
CA SER A 131 -10.30 14.07 0.88
C SER A 131 -10.81 14.69 2.19
N ASP A 132 -10.97 13.81 3.19
CA ASP A 132 -11.21 14.23 4.57
C ASP A 132 -9.99 15.00 5.12
N GLU A 133 -10.13 15.61 6.29
CA GLU A 133 -9.10 16.43 6.97
C GLU A 133 -7.77 15.71 7.21
N TRP A 134 -7.72 14.37 7.14
CA TRP A 134 -6.52 13.59 7.38
C TRP A 134 -5.36 13.93 6.45
N LEU A 135 -5.62 14.21 5.17
CA LEU A 135 -4.57 14.47 4.19
C LEU A 135 -3.90 15.83 4.45
N SER A 136 -4.69 16.87 4.75
CA SER A 136 -4.18 18.19 5.13
C SER A 136 -3.41 18.16 6.45
N ALA A 137 -3.88 17.38 7.43
CA ALA A 137 -3.17 17.21 8.71
C ALA A 137 -1.83 16.50 8.53
N MET A 138 -1.78 15.42 7.75
CA MET A 138 -0.53 14.71 7.44
C MET A 138 0.45 15.59 6.68
N MET A 139 -0.04 16.35 5.68
CA MET A 139 0.78 17.31 4.93
C MET A 139 1.37 18.37 5.85
N SER A 140 0.56 18.95 6.73
CA SER A 140 1.01 19.98 7.68
C SER A 140 2.12 19.46 8.60
N LEU A 141 2.01 18.22 9.11
CA LEU A 141 3.04 17.59 9.92
C LEU A 141 4.33 17.36 9.13
N ILE A 142 4.24 16.83 7.90
CA ILE A 142 5.40 16.59 7.04
C ILE A 142 6.11 17.92 6.71
N ILE A 143 5.36 18.96 6.35
CA ILE A 143 5.91 20.29 6.04
C ILE A 143 6.57 20.89 7.28
N SER A 144 5.89 20.85 8.44
CA SER A 144 6.45 21.36 9.71
C SER A 144 7.79 20.68 10.02
N GLU A 145 7.84 19.35 9.88
CA GLU A 145 9.07 18.59 10.12
C GLU A 145 10.16 18.88 9.08
N SER A 146 9.76 19.18 7.83
CA SER A 146 10.69 19.52 6.75
C SER A 146 11.39 20.86 6.92
N TYR A 147 10.88 21.74 7.77
CA TYR A 147 11.57 22.98 8.17
C TYR A 147 12.57 22.77 9.30
N GLN A 148 12.48 21.63 10.02
CA GLN A 148 13.41 21.31 11.08
C GLN A 148 14.74 20.84 10.49
N THR A 149 15.84 21.30 11.10
CA THR A 149 17.19 20.81 10.77
C THR A 149 17.72 19.85 11.82
N ASP A 150 16.86 19.45 12.76
CA ASP A 150 17.22 18.68 13.94
C ASP A 150 17.48 17.20 13.63
N THR A 151 18.19 16.58 14.55
CA THR A 151 18.50 15.14 14.49
C THR A 151 17.19 14.33 14.57
N GLY A 152 16.92 13.53 13.54
CA GLY A 152 15.76 12.64 13.50
C GLY A 152 14.64 13.05 12.55
N SER A 153 14.63 14.26 11.99
CA SER A 153 13.59 14.74 11.08
C SER A 153 13.32 13.78 9.91
N ASN A 154 14.36 13.25 9.26
CA ASN A 154 14.20 12.29 8.17
C ASN A 154 13.51 11.00 8.62
N ALA A 155 13.78 10.52 9.83
CA ALA A 155 13.13 9.33 10.38
C ALA A 155 11.65 9.59 10.68
N ILE A 156 11.34 10.78 11.24
CA ILE A 156 9.95 11.20 11.49
C ILE A 156 9.18 11.32 10.18
N ILE A 157 9.74 12.01 9.18
CA ILE A 157 9.13 12.15 7.84
C ILE A 157 8.90 10.78 7.22
N GLY A 158 9.82 9.84 7.34
CA GLY A 158 9.64 8.45 6.88
C GLY A 158 8.43 7.77 7.53
N ARG A 159 8.24 7.92 8.85
CA ARG A 159 7.08 7.35 9.57
C ARG A 159 5.76 8.06 9.20
N LEU A 160 5.79 9.36 9.00
CA LEU A 160 4.62 10.10 8.50
C LEU A 160 4.26 9.65 7.08
N ALA A 161 5.24 9.40 6.23
CA ALA A 161 5.05 8.90 4.87
C ALA A 161 4.50 7.46 4.85
N GLU A 162 4.87 6.60 5.80
CA GLU A 162 4.23 5.28 6.00
C GLU A 162 2.74 5.44 6.32
N LEU A 163 2.41 6.30 7.30
CA LEU A 163 1.03 6.58 7.67
C LEU A 163 0.25 7.19 6.50
N LEU A 164 0.83 8.14 5.78
CA LEU A 164 0.23 8.74 4.59
C LEU A 164 -0.16 7.67 3.56
N PHE A 165 0.73 6.73 3.28
CA PHE A 165 0.45 5.63 2.35
C PHE A 165 -0.69 4.72 2.84
N ILE A 166 -0.72 4.36 4.13
CA ILE A 166 -1.79 3.55 4.74
C ILE A 166 -3.14 4.27 4.64
N TYR A 167 -3.16 5.57 4.97
CA TYR A 167 -4.37 6.38 4.85
C TYR A 167 -4.86 6.48 3.40
N ALA A 168 -3.94 6.62 2.45
CA ALA A 168 -4.25 6.64 1.03
C ALA A 168 -4.87 5.34 0.54
N LEU A 169 -4.35 4.18 0.95
CA LEU A 169 -4.96 2.89 0.67
C LEU A 169 -6.37 2.78 1.27
N ARG A 170 -6.55 3.25 2.50
CA ARG A 170 -7.86 3.28 3.16
C ARG A 170 -8.83 4.18 2.42
N ALA A 171 -8.42 5.40 2.06
CA ALA A 171 -9.24 6.33 1.30
C ALA A 171 -9.64 5.73 -0.05
N TYR A 172 -8.69 5.15 -0.79
CA TYR A 172 -8.97 4.45 -2.04
C TYR A 172 -10.06 3.38 -1.86
N LEU A 173 -10.00 2.56 -0.80
CA LEU A 173 -10.96 1.50 -0.54
C LEU A 173 -12.38 1.98 -0.27
N TYR A 174 -12.53 3.14 0.36
CA TYR A 174 -13.84 3.63 0.79
C TYR A 174 -14.48 4.65 -0.16
N THR A 175 -13.71 5.27 -1.06
CA THR A 175 -14.23 6.29 -1.98
C THR A 175 -14.76 5.73 -3.30
N ARG A 176 -14.39 4.50 -3.68
CA ARG A 176 -14.82 3.89 -4.94
C ARG A 176 -15.70 2.67 -4.69
N SER A 177 -16.71 2.48 -5.55
CA SER A 177 -17.64 1.33 -5.50
C SER A 177 -17.31 0.22 -6.50
N ASP A 178 -16.39 0.46 -7.43
CA ASP A 178 -16.07 -0.39 -8.59
C ASP A 178 -14.77 -1.21 -8.40
N HIS A 179 -14.40 -1.45 -7.15
CA HIS A 179 -13.20 -2.23 -6.86
C HIS A 179 -13.28 -3.66 -7.36
N VAL A 180 -12.22 -4.11 -8.03
CA VAL A 180 -11.98 -5.49 -8.39
C VAL A 180 -10.68 -5.94 -7.71
N GLY A 181 -10.61 -7.22 -7.34
CA GLY A 181 -9.45 -7.79 -6.67
C GLY A 181 -9.62 -7.96 -5.15
N MET A 182 -8.58 -8.47 -4.50
CA MET A 182 -8.65 -8.83 -3.08
C MET A 182 -9.02 -7.65 -2.15
N LEU A 183 -8.61 -6.44 -2.48
CA LEU A 183 -8.95 -5.26 -1.67
C LEU A 183 -10.44 -4.94 -1.68
N ALA A 184 -11.16 -5.23 -2.76
CA ALA A 184 -12.60 -5.03 -2.84
C ALA A 184 -13.40 -5.84 -1.80
N LEU A 185 -12.83 -6.95 -1.32
CA LEU A 185 -13.45 -7.75 -0.26
C LEU A 185 -13.61 -6.98 1.05
N TYR A 186 -12.68 -6.05 1.34
CA TYR A 186 -12.68 -5.25 2.58
C TYR A 186 -13.78 -4.20 2.60
N ALA A 187 -14.12 -3.63 1.44
CA ALA A 187 -15.19 -2.66 1.29
C ALA A 187 -16.58 -3.33 1.14
N HIS A 188 -16.64 -4.61 0.71
CA HIS A 188 -17.91 -5.27 0.41
C HIS A 188 -18.70 -5.64 1.67
N PRO A 189 -19.97 -5.20 1.84
CA PRO A 189 -20.72 -5.32 3.11
C PRO A 189 -20.88 -6.75 3.65
N LYS A 190 -21.04 -7.75 2.77
CA LYS A 190 -21.21 -9.17 3.17
C LYS A 190 -19.86 -9.89 3.24
N LEU A 191 -18.98 -9.70 2.23
CA LEU A 191 -17.71 -10.44 2.16
C LEU A 191 -16.70 -9.99 3.20
N ARG A 192 -16.74 -8.72 3.66
CA ARG A 192 -15.91 -8.30 4.79
C ARG A 192 -16.13 -9.12 6.07
N ARG A 193 -17.35 -9.72 6.25
CA ARG A 193 -17.61 -10.62 7.38
C ARG A 193 -16.89 -11.94 7.20
N VAL A 194 -16.81 -12.45 5.95
CA VAL A 194 -16.10 -13.69 5.62
C VAL A 194 -14.61 -13.52 5.90
N ILE A 195 -13.99 -12.43 5.40
CA ILE A 195 -12.58 -12.18 5.65
C ILE A 195 -12.30 -11.85 7.13
N SER A 196 -13.25 -11.20 7.83
CA SER A 196 -13.14 -10.99 9.28
C SER A 196 -13.06 -12.30 10.05
N ALA A 197 -13.93 -13.28 9.72
CA ALA A 197 -13.90 -14.61 10.34
C ALA A 197 -12.57 -15.33 10.07
N ILE A 198 -12.09 -15.30 8.84
CA ILE A 198 -10.81 -15.88 8.45
C ILE A 198 -9.64 -15.21 9.19
N HIS A 199 -9.65 -13.89 9.31
CA HIS A 199 -8.59 -13.14 9.97
C HIS A 199 -8.54 -13.36 11.48
N GLN A 200 -9.71 -13.51 12.12
CA GLN A 200 -9.81 -13.71 13.58
C GLN A 200 -9.45 -15.13 14.00
N GLN A 201 -9.72 -16.11 13.15
CA GLN A 201 -9.49 -17.53 13.45
C GLN A 201 -8.86 -18.22 12.23
N PRO A 202 -7.63 -17.85 11.85
CA PRO A 202 -6.95 -18.42 10.69
C PRO A 202 -6.68 -19.92 10.84
N GLU A 203 -6.48 -20.41 12.06
CA GLU A 203 -6.24 -21.82 12.40
C GLU A 203 -7.49 -22.70 12.26
N HIS A 204 -8.69 -22.10 12.33
CA HIS A 204 -9.94 -22.86 12.30
C HIS A 204 -10.12 -23.62 10.98
N ASP A 205 -10.66 -24.85 11.05
CA ASP A 205 -10.94 -25.70 9.86
C ASP A 205 -12.10 -25.14 9.02
N TRP A 206 -11.88 -23.94 8.45
CA TRP A 206 -12.87 -23.29 7.59
C TRP A 206 -13.06 -24.04 6.29
N THR A 207 -14.31 -24.34 5.99
CA THR A 207 -14.78 -24.81 4.68
C THR A 207 -15.69 -23.74 4.06
N LEU A 208 -15.95 -23.84 2.76
CA LEU A 208 -16.92 -22.95 2.11
C LEU A 208 -18.31 -23.03 2.80
N GLU A 209 -18.68 -24.21 3.28
CA GLU A 209 -19.96 -24.43 3.97
C GLU A 209 -20.00 -23.77 5.34
N THR A 210 -18.97 -23.97 6.18
CA THR A 210 -18.90 -23.38 7.52
C THR A 210 -18.82 -21.87 7.45
N LEU A 211 -18.05 -21.29 6.50
CA LEU A 211 -17.99 -19.85 6.27
C LEU A 211 -19.32 -19.27 5.77
N ALA A 212 -19.97 -19.95 4.83
CA ALA A 212 -21.28 -19.52 4.33
C ALA A 212 -22.32 -19.46 5.44
N LYS A 213 -22.37 -20.51 6.28
CA LYS A 213 -23.25 -20.57 7.46
C LYS A 213 -22.92 -19.46 8.48
N HIS A 214 -21.64 -19.27 8.78
CA HIS A 214 -21.17 -18.23 9.72
C HIS A 214 -21.57 -16.81 9.28
N CYS A 215 -21.56 -16.56 7.96
CA CYS A 215 -21.86 -15.25 7.39
C CYS A 215 -23.31 -15.09 6.90
N ALA A 216 -24.20 -16.04 7.22
CA ALA A 216 -25.59 -16.06 6.79
C ALA A 216 -25.75 -15.92 5.24
N MET A 217 -24.95 -16.67 4.50
CA MET A 217 -24.97 -16.75 3.03
C MET A 217 -25.21 -18.18 2.57
N SER A 218 -25.77 -18.37 1.35
CA SER A 218 -25.73 -19.68 0.72
C SER A 218 -24.31 -19.98 0.19
N ARG A 219 -23.94 -21.27 0.11
CA ARG A 219 -22.64 -21.71 -0.45
C ARG A 219 -22.39 -21.14 -1.85
N THR A 220 -23.41 -21.24 -2.71
CA THR A 220 -23.33 -20.76 -4.09
C THR A 220 -23.17 -19.24 -4.15
N ALA A 221 -23.94 -18.50 -3.36
CA ALA A 221 -23.82 -17.03 -3.30
C ALA A 221 -22.44 -16.60 -2.80
N LEU A 222 -21.91 -17.24 -1.74
CA LEU A 222 -20.57 -16.96 -1.26
C LEU A 222 -19.50 -17.24 -2.31
N ALA A 223 -19.52 -18.45 -2.91
CA ALA A 223 -18.52 -18.85 -3.89
C ALA A 223 -18.49 -17.91 -5.11
N ASN A 224 -19.68 -17.59 -5.66
CA ASN A 224 -19.80 -16.76 -6.85
C ASN A 224 -19.40 -15.31 -6.57
N SER A 225 -19.96 -14.69 -5.51
CA SER A 225 -19.65 -13.29 -5.18
C SER A 225 -18.17 -13.12 -4.82
N PHE A 226 -17.61 -14.06 -4.06
CA PHE A 226 -16.20 -13.98 -3.66
C PHE A 226 -15.29 -14.05 -4.88
N ARG A 227 -15.53 -15.03 -5.78
CA ARG A 227 -14.73 -15.20 -7.00
C ARG A 227 -14.91 -14.04 -7.98
N GLN A 228 -16.14 -13.55 -8.15
CA GLN A 228 -16.42 -12.41 -9.04
C GLN A 228 -15.67 -11.15 -8.59
N ILE A 229 -15.62 -10.90 -7.30
CA ILE A 229 -15.01 -9.68 -6.75
C ILE A 229 -13.50 -9.80 -6.63
N SER A 230 -13.00 -10.92 -6.05
CA SER A 230 -11.57 -11.07 -5.75
C SER A 230 -10.74 -11.75 -6.83
N GLY A 231 -11.39 -12.42 -7.78
CA GLY A 231 -10.72 -13.29 -8.76
C GLY A 231 -10.27 -14.65 -8.20
N SER A 232 -10.42 -14.88 -6.89
CA SER A 232 -9.97 -16.10 -6.19
C SER A 232 -11.11 -16.80 -5.45
N THR A 233 -10.90 -18.04 -5.06
CA THR A 233 -11.83 -18.75 -4.17
C THR A 233 -11.61 -18.36 -2.72
N VAL A 234 -12.62 -18.57 -1.87
CA VAL A 234 -12.52 -18.33 -0.41
C VAL A 234 -11.39 -19.15 0.23
N ILE A 235 -11.17 -20.38 -0.21
CA ILE A 235 -10.13 -21.26 0.33
C ILE A 235 -8.72 -20.86 -0.14
N GLU A 236 -8.59 -20.36 -1.36
CA GLU A 236 -7.34 -19.76 -1.82
C GLU A 236 -6.99 -18.52 -1.00
N TYR A 237 -7.97 -17.66 -0.71
CA TYR A 237 -7.79 -16.51 0.16
C TYR A 237 -7.40 -16.93 1.60
N LEU A 238 -8.07 -17.92 2.20
CA LEU A 238 -7.71 -18.46 3.52
C LEU A 238 -6.25 -18.94 3.53
N THR A 239 -5.87 -19.72 2.51
CA THR A 239 -4.49 -20.22 2.37
C THR A 239 -3.50 -19.08 2.25
N TRP A 240 -3.81 -18.08 1.41
CA TRP A 240 -3.01 -16.89 1.25
C TRP A 240 -2.83 -16.16 2.60
N TRP A 241 -3.91 -15.92 3.34
CA TRP A 241 -3.86 -15.24 4.64
C TRP A 241 -3.04 -15.99 5.68
N ARG A 242 -3.22 -17.32 5.79
CA ARG A 242 -2.40 -18.19 6.63
C ARG A 242 -0.91 -18.06 6.32
N MET A 243 -0.56 -17.98 5.05
CA MET A 243 0.83 -17.82 4.62
C MET A 243 1.41 -16.46 4.98
N GLN A 244 0.58 -15.39 4.99
CA GLN A 244 1.03 -14.07 5.43
C GLN A 244 1.41 -14.08 6.93
N ILE A 245 0.55 -14.67 7.77
CA ILE A 245 0.83 -14.83 9.20
C ILE A 245 2.09 -15.68 9.41
N ALA A 246 2.16 -16.82 8.74
CA ALA A 246 3.30 -17.73 8.83
C ALA A 246 4.62 -17.06 8.46
N TRP A 247 4.64 -16.26 7.40
CA TRP A 247 5.83 -15.50 7.03
C TRP A 247 6.28 -14.58 8.16
N SER A 248 5.37 -13.79 8.72
CA SER A 248 5.68 -12.86 9.82
C SER A 248 6.25 -13.58 11.05
N GLN A 249 5.67 -14.73 11.42
CA GLN A 249 6.11 -15.53 12.57
C GLN A 249 7.49 -16.18 12.33
N ILE A 250 7.72 -16.70 11.11
CA ILE A 250 9.02 -17.28 10.74
C ILE A 250 10.12 -16.21 10.76
N LYS A 251 9.83 -15.00 10.26
CA LYS A 251 10.75 -13.85 10.32
C LYS A 251 10.98 -13.35 11.75
N ALA A 252 10.03 -13.56 12.65
CA ALA A 252 10.19 -13.30 14.07
C ALA A 252 10.99 -14.41 14.80
N GLY A 253 11.39 -15.48 14.10
CA GLY A 253 12.23 -16.57 14.65
C GLY A 253 11.45 -17.73 15.26
N GLU A 254 10.12 -17.76 15.18
CA GLU A 254 9.29 -18.82 15.74
C GLU A 254 9.61 -20.20 15.13
N ALA A 255 9.41 -21.27 15.89
CA ALA A 255 9.65 -22.64 15.41
C ALA A 255 8.68 -23.02 14.29
N ILE A 256 9.18 -23.65 13.21
CA ILE A 256 8.37 -23.97 12.04
C ILE A 256 7.17 -24.86 12.38
N SER A 257 7.35 -25.81 13.30
CA SER A 257 6.27 -26.66 13.81
C SER A 257 5.15 -25.86 14.51
N SER A 258 5.54 -24.93 15.39
CA SER A 258 4.60 -24.05 16.10
C SER A 258 3.86 -23.13 15.13
N VAL A 259 4.56 -22.57 14.14
CA VAL A 259 3.95 -21.75 13.09
C VAL A 259 2.95 -22.57 12.26
N ALA A 260 3.31 -23.80 11.88
CA ALA A 260 2.40 -24.67 11.13
C ALA A 260 1.08 -24.90 11.88
N GLU A 261 1.15 -25.19 13.18
CA GLU A 261 0.00 -25.39 14.05
C GLU A 261 -0.83 -24.09 14.19
N SER A 262 -0.18 -22.97 14.49
CA SER A 262 -0.85 -21.67 14.71
C SER A 262 -1.60 -21.15 13.49
N VAL A 263 -1.24 -21.60 12.27
CA VAL A 263 -1.96 -21.26 11.03
C VAL A 263 -2.84 -22.41 10.52
N GLY A 264 -3.13 -23.42 11.36
CA GLY A 264 -4.12 -24.47 11.11
C GLY A 264 -3.65 -25.61 10.21
N TYR A 265 -2.36 -25.92 10.16
CA TYR A 265 -1.83 -27.12 9.48
C TYR A 265 -1.58 -28.25 10.48
N ARG A 266 -2.11 -29.43 10.19
CA ARG A 266 -1.94 -30.64 11.00
C ARG A 266 -0.59 -31.31 10.88
N SER A 267 0.23 -30.91 9.89
CA SER A 267 1.59 -31.41 9.72
C SER A 267 2.52 -30.35 9.12
N GLU A 268 3.74 -30.33 9.64
CA GLU A 268 4.81 -29.45 9.13
C GLU A 268 5.09 -29.71 7.63
N ALA A 269 4.99 -30.95 7.17
CA ALA A 269 5.21 -31.29 5.77
C ALA A 269 4.14 -30.68 4.84
N ALA A 270 2.86 -30.67 5.25
CA ALA A 270 1.79 -30.03 4.48
C ALA A 270 1.95 -28.51 4.48
N PHE A 271 2.29 -27.94 5.63
CA PHE A 271 2.60 -26.53 5.78
C PHE A 271 3.78 -26.11 4.87
N SER A 272 4.91 -26.82 4.93
CA SER A 272 6.11 -26.48 4.15
C SER A 272 5.86 -26.53 2.64
N ARG A 273 5.01 -27.44 2.16
CA ARG A 273 4.57 -27.48 0.75
C ARG A 273 3.75 -26.26 0.38
N ALA A 274 2.78 -25.88 1.23
CA ALA A 274 1.92 -24.71 1.00
C ALA A 274 2.76 -23.42 1.03
N PHE A 275 3.66 -23.29 1.99
CA PHE A 275 4.56 -22.16 2.14
C PHE A 275 5.50 -22.02 0.92
N LYS A 276 6.14 -23.12 0.48
CA LYS A 276 6.98 -23.11 -0.72
C LYS A 276 6.20 -22.76 -1.98
N LYS A 277 4.94 -23.20 -2.08
CA LYS A 277 4.06 -22.83 -3.20
C LYS A 277 3.75 -21.32 -3.20
N ALA A 278 3.52 -20.72 -2.01
CA ALA A 278 3.19 -19.32 -1.87
C ALA A 278 4.39 -18.38 -2.11
N PHE A 279 5.58 -18.77 -1.64
CA PHE A 279 6.75 -17.89 -1.59
C PHE A 279 7.95 -18.37 -2.42
N THR A 280 7.83 -19.49 -3.13
CA THR A 280 8.89 -20.13 -3.93
C THR A 280 10.10 -20.64 -3.11
N ILE A 281 10.21 -20.29 -1.83
CA ILE A 281 11.26 -20.71 -0.91
C ILE A 281 10.69 -21.52 0.26
N SER A 282 11.51 -22.36 0.89
CA SER A 282 11.09 -23.11 2.07
C SER A 282 11.04 -22.24 3.33
N PRO A 283 10.25 -22.62 4.37
CA PRO A 283 10.21 -21.90 5.65
C PRO A 283 11.60 -21.72 6.29
N GLY A 284 12.46 -22.74 6.22
CA GLY A 284 13.83 -22.66 6.74
C GLY A 284 14.71 -21.65 6.00
N LYS A 285 14.57 -21.55 4.68
CA LYS A 285 15.27 -20.50 3.90
C LYS A 285 14.73 -19.12 4.19
N ALA A 286 13.40 -18.97 4.33
CA ALA A 286 12.78 -17.69 4.68
C ALA A 286 13.28 -17.16 6.04
N ARG A 287 13.54 -18.03 7.01
CA ARG A 287 14.14 -17.65 8.31
C ARG A 287 15.55 -17.08 8.18
N GLN A 288 16.34 -17.56 7.23
CA GLN A 288 17.75 -17.20 7.03
C GLN A 288 17.95 -15.99 6.11
N SER A 289 16.96 -15.66 5.27
CA SER A 289 17.01 -14.47 4.41
C SER A 289 16.80 -13.21 5.25
N GLU A 290 17.71 -12.25 5.16
CA GLU A 290 17.56 -10.90 5.72
C GLU A 290 16.41 -10.13 5.09
#